data_54c3e2483d07aead3634efe253761c6d
#
_entry.id   54c3e2483d07aead3634efe253761c6d
#
_cell.length_a   1.000
_cell.length_b   1.000
_cell.length_c   1.000
_cell.angle_alpha   90.00
_cell.angle_beta   90.00
_cell.angle_gamma   90.00
#
_symmetry.space_group_name_H-M   'P 1'
#
loop_
_entity.id
_entity.type
_entity.pdbx_description
1 polymer ?
#
loop_
_entity_poly.entity_id
_entity_poly.type
_entity_poly.pdbx_seq_one_letter_code
_entity_poly.pdbx_strand_id
1 'polypeptide(L)'
;MTFDYVIYFLYHIYIIEEIIMYITCLDLEGVLVPEIWIAFADAVGIPELRRTTRDEPDYDKLMKYRIDILKQHGLGLKEIQATIEKIDPLPGAKEFLDELRANCQTIIISDTFDQFAGPLMKKLGLPTIFCNTLEVAPNGEITGYKMRCEKSKLTTVKALQSIGYETSASGDSFNDLGMIQASKAGYLFRSTESIIKEYPQFPAFTEYSELLNAIKKEISK
;
A
#
# COMPACT_ATOMS: atom_id res chain seq x y z
N MET A 1 -30.14 -9.74 48.02
CA MET A 1 -29.15 -9.62 46.92
C MET A 1 -27.79 -9.44 47.58
N THR A 2 -27.03 -10.50 47.63
CA THR A 2 -25.82 -10.63 48.42
C THR A 2 -24.66 -9.87 47.79
N PHE A 3 -23.83 -9.30 48.63
CA PHE A 3 -22.61 -8.49 48.28
C PHE A 3 -21.71 -9.18 47.24
N ASP A 4 -21.75 -10.50 47.17
CA ASP A 4 -20.98 -11.33 46.24
C ASP A 4 -21.40 -11.17 44.78
N TYR A 5 -22.66 -10.89 44.48
CA TYR A 5 -23.13 -10.65 43.12
C TYR A 5 -22.68 -9.30 42.54
N VAL A 6 -22.52 -8.28 43.40
CA VAL A 6 -22.05 -6.95 43.00
C VAL A 6 -20.55 -7.02 42.71
N ILE A 7 -19.79 -7.76 43.51
CA ILE A 7 -18.35 -7.95 43.29
C ILE A 7 -18.11 -8.79 42.02
N TYR A 8 -18.90 -9.85 41.78
CA TYR A 8 -18.80 -10.65 40.55
C TYR A 8 -19.16 -9.83 39.29
N PHE A 9 -20.15 -8.96 39.40
CA PHE A 9 -20.55 -8.06 38.31
C PHE A 9 -19.51 -6.96 38.07
N LEU A 10 -18.95 -6.41 39.11
CA LEU A 10 -17.84 -5.43 39.01
C LEU A 10 -16.54 -6.06 38.49
N TYR A 11 -16.24 -7.31 38.88
CA TYR A 11 -15.08 -8.05 38.37
C TYR A 11 -15.22 -8.40 36.87
N HIS A 12 -16.46 -8.67 36.38
CA HIS A 12 -16.71 -8.89 34.95
C HIS A 12 -16.79 -7.60 34.14
N ILE A 13 -17.07 -6.46 34.77
CA ILE A 13 -17.03 -5.15 34.09
C ILE A 13 -15.60 -4.62 33.97
N TYR A 14 -14.66 -5.08 34.81
CA TYR A 14 -13.27 -4.59 34.82
C TYR A 14 -12.31 -5.34 33.89
N ILE A 15 -12.75 -6.42 33.22
CA ILE A 15 -11.94 -7.18 32.25
C ILE A 15 -12.74 -7.41 30.96
N ILE A 16 -13.29 -6.36 30.41
CA ILE A 16 -13.34 -6.24 28.96
C ILE A 16 -12.10 -5.40 28.64
N GLU A 17 -10.92 -6.03 28.64
CA GLU A 17 -9.84 -5.53 27.80
C GLU A 17 -10.47 -5.43 26.41
N GLU A 18 -10.70 -4.23 25.96
CA GLU A 18 -11.15 -3.97 24.60
C GLU A 18 -10.12 -4.66 23.70
N ILE A 19 -10.51 -5.79 23.09
CA ILE A 19 -9.61 -6.49 22.16
C ILE A 19 -9.43 -5.55 20.98
N ILE A 20 -8.37 -4.74 21.05
CA ILE A 20 -8.03 -3.82 19.99
C ILE A 20 -7.52 -4.65 18.81
N MET A 21 -8.28 -4.65 17.73
CA MET A 21 -7.88 -5.31 16.49
C MET A 21 -7.03 -4.35 15.66
N TYR A 22 -5.76 -4.71 15.46
CA TYR A 22 -4.86 -3.96 14.59
C TYR A 22 -4.89 -4.45 13.15
N ILE A 23 -4.81 -3.51 12.21
CA ILE A 23 -4.52 -3.80 10.80
C ILE A 23 -3.41 -2.89 10.29
N THR A 24 -2.40 -3.48 9.66
CA THR A 24 -1.30 -2.74 9.04
C THR A 24 -1.58 -2.50 7.57
N CYS A 25 -1.54 -1.24 7.15
CA CYS A 25 -1.73 -0.77 5.80
C CYS A 25 -0.38 -0.46 5.16
N LEU A 26 -0.04 -1.13 4.07
CA LEU A 26 1.23 -0.95 3.36
C LEU A 26 0.98 -0.40 1.96
N ASP A 27 1.85 0.48 1.47
CA ASP A 27 1.96 0.70 0.04
C ASP A 27 2.62 -0.51 -0.64
N LEU A 28 2.52 -0.59 -1.97
CA LEU A 28 3.08 -1.66 -2.77
C LEU A 28 4.41 -1.25 -3.42
N GLU A 29 4.34 -0.25 -4.31
CA GLU A 29 5.49 0.21 -5.10
C GLU A 29 6.44 1.03 -4.22
N GLY A 30 7.76 0.82 -4.33
CA GLY A 30 8.74 1.44 -3.42
C GLY A 30 8.84 0.78 -2.04
N VAL A 31 7.81 0.05 -1.59
CA VAL A 31 7.76 -0.64 -0.30
C VAL A 31 7.99 -2.15 -0.44
N LEU A 32 7.25 -2.82 -1.29
CA LEU A 32 7.32 -4.29 -1.47
C LEU A 32 7.84 -4.71 -2.85
N VAL A 33 7.62 -3.88 -3.86
CA VAL A 33 8.05 -4.11 -5.24
C VAL A 33 8.65 -2.84 -5.83
N PRO A 34 9.47 -2.94 -6.89
CA PRO A 34 9.93 -1.77 -7.64
C PRO A 34 8.78 -1.02 -8.30
N GLU A 35 9.01 0.24 -8.66
CA GLU A 35 8.09 1.06 -9.45
C GLU A 35 7.78 0.41 -10.80
N ILE A 36 6.54 0.00 -11.02
CA ILE A 36 6.12 -0.80 -12.18
C ILE A 36 6.32 -0.03 -13.49
N TRP A 37 5.94 1.26 -13.52
CA TRP A 37 6.06 2.07 -14.72
C TRP A 37 7.51 2.33 -15.11
N ILE A 38 8.40 2.48 -14.13
CA ILE A 38 9.83 2.64 -14.39
C ILE A 38 10.41 1.33 -14.96
N ALA A 39 10.09 0.19 -14.35
CA ALA A 39 10.53 -1.11 -14.84
C ALA A 39 10.01 -1.40 -16.25
N PHE A 40 8.77 -1.00 -16.55
CA PHE A 40 8.20 -1.15 -17.88
C PHE A 40 8.89 -0.23 -18.90
N ALA A 41 9.11 1.04 -18.57
CA ALA A 41 9.82 1.98 -19.41
C ALA A 41 11.21 1.46 -19.81
N ASP A 42 11.94 0.90 -18.85
CA ASP A 42 13.28 0.34 -19.09
C ASP A 42 13.22 -0.92 -19.97
N ALA A 43 12.23 -1.78 -19.76
CA ALA A 43 12.06 -3.01 -20.52
C ALA A 43 11.70 -2.77 -22.00
N VAL A 44 10.94 -1.71 -22.29
CA VAL A 44 10.50 -1.37 -23.66
C VAL A 44 11.37 -0.29 -24.30
N GLY A 45 12.32 0.32 -23.57
CA GLY A 45 13.20 1.36 -24.07
C GLY A 45 12.52 2.69 -24.36
N ILE A 46 11.44 3.02 -23.61
CA ILE A 46 10.67 4.27 -23.76
C ILE A 46 10.84 5.12 -22.50
N PRO A 47 11.85 6.01 -22.45
CA PRO A 47 12.16 6.82 -21.25
C PRO A 47 10.99 7.69 -20.76
N GLU A 48 10.12 8.11 -21.66
CA GLU A 48 8.96 8.96 -21.38
C GLU A 48 7.99 8.31 -20.38
N LEU A 49 7.92 6.98 -20.35
CA LEU A 49 7.08 6.23 -19.41
C LEU A 49 7.64 6.20 -17.98
N ARG A 50 8.90 6.62 -17.77
CA ARG A 50 9.50 6.72 -16.41
C ARG A 50 8.91 7.85 -15.57
N ARG A 51 8.17 8.77 -16.19
CA ARG A 51 7.53 9.89 -15.49
C ARG A 51 6.61 9.39 -14.39
N THR A 52 6.77 9.96 -13.19
CA THR A 52 6.02 9.59 -11.98
C THR A 52 5.18 10.76 -11.45
N THR A 53 4.45 10.55 -10.36
CA THR A 53 3.74 11.62 -9.65
C THR A 53 4.66 12.69 -9.05
N ARG A 54 5.96 12.43 -8.98
CA ARG A 54 6.98 13.43 -8.60
C ARG A 54 7.23 14.45 -9.72
N ASP A 55 7.05 14.02 -10.97
CA ASP A 55 7.24 14.85 -12.17
C ASP A 55 5.94 15.52 -12.62
N GLU A 56 4.81 14.83 -12.43
CA GLU A 56 3.46 15.33 -12.71
C GLU A 56 2.53 14.95 -11.54
N PRO A 57 2.28 15.88 -10.60
CA PRO A 57 1.42 15.61 -9.45
C PRO A 57 -0.06 15.38 -9.79
N ASP A 58 -0.51 15.87 -10.93
CA ASP A 58 -1.86 15.60 -11.43
C ASP A 58 -1.94 14.20 -12.03
N TYR A 59 -2.52 13.27 -11.26
CA TYR A 59 -2.59 11.87 -11.65
C TYR A 59 -3.36 11.64 -12.97
N ASP A 60 -4.42 12.41 -13.23
CA ASP A 60 -5.18 12.32 -14.47
C ASP A 60 -4.33 12.71 -15.68
N LYS A 61 -3.54 13.77 -15.56
CA LYS A 61 -2.62 14.18 -16.62
C LYS A 61 -1.54 13.14 -16.84
N LEU A 62 -0.97 12.60 -15.76
CA LEU A 62 0.04 11.56 -15.82
C LEU A 62 -0.48 10.31 -16.52
N MET A 63 -1.67 9.84 -16.16
CA MET A 63 -2.25 8.64 -16.76
C MET A 63 -2.64 8.85 -18.22
N LYS A 64 -3.22 9.99 -18.59
CA LYS A 64 -3.48 10.33 -19.98
C LYS A 64 -2.22 10.34 -20.82
N TYR A 65 -1.17 10.98 -20.31
CA TYR A 65 0.16 11.01 -20.94
C TYR A 65 0.71 9.58 -21.18
N ARG A 66 0.65 8.71 -20.16
CA ARG A 66 1.09 7.31 -20.28
C ARG A 66 0.29 6.53 -21.32
N ILE A 67 -1.03 6.68 -21.32
CA ILE A 67 -1.94 6.02 -22.27
C ILE A 67 -1.65 6.48 -23.70
N ASP A 68 -1.43 7.77 -23.93
CA ASP A 68 -1.08 8.31 -25.24
C ASP A 68 0.24 7.74 -25.76
N ILE A 69 1.26 7.61 -24.91
CA ILE A 69 2.56 6.99 -25.27
C ILE A 69 2.37 5.51 -25.61
N LEU A 70 1.65 4.75 -24.79
CA LEU A 70 1.34 3.35 -25.08
C LEU A 70 0.70 3.20 -26.44
N LYS A 71 -0.28 4.02 -26.75
CA LYS A 71 -0.99 4.02 -28.05
C LYS A 71 -0.06 4.36 -29.21
N GLN A 72 0.79 5.38 -29.07
CA GLN A 72 1.76 5.78 -30.11
C GLN A 72 2.75 4.64 -30.44
N HIS A 73 3.10 3.82 -29.45
CA HIS A 73 4.03 2.70 -29.61
C HIS A 73 3.34 1.35 -29.87
N GLY A 74 1.99 1.32 -29.98
CA GLY A 74 1.23 0.08 -30.18
C GLY A 74 1.35 -0.91 -29.01
N LEU A 75 1.59 -0.41 -27.78
CA LEU A 75 1.74 -1.21 -26.56
C LEU A 75 0.39 -1.26 -25.82
N GLY A 76 0.08 -2.41 -25.27
CA GLY A 76 -1.14 -2.63 -24.51
C GLY A 76 -0.89 -3.36 -23.20
N LEU A 77 -1.98 -3.86 -22.62
CA LEU A 77 -1.94 -4.57 -21.33
C LEU A 77 -1.00 -5.77 -21.36
N LYS A 78 -0.97 -6.53 -22.47
CA LYS A 78 -0.17 -7.75 -22.61
C LYS A 78 1.33 -7.50 -22.46
N GLU A 79 1.84 -6.42 -23.06
CA GLU A 79 3.26 -6.05 -23.00
C GLU A 79 3.65 -5.62 -21.59
N ILE A 80 2.77 -4.87 -20.90
CA ILE A 80 2.98 -4.47 -19.51
C ILE A 80 2.99 -5.70 -18.60
N GLN A 81 1.99 -6.59 -18.72
CA GLN A 81 1.92 -7.82 -17.93
C GLN A 81 3.13 -8.72 -18.13
N ALA A 82 3.62 -8.87 -19.37
CA ALA A 82 4.82 -9.64 -19.67
C ALA A 82 6.09 -9.06 -19.01
N THR A 83 6.13 -7.75 -18.78
CA THR A 83 7.20 -7.09 -18.01
C THR A 83 7.02 -7.34 -16.53
N ILE A 84 5.79 -7.16 -15.99
CA ILE A 84 5.49 -7.35 -14.57
C ILE A 84 5.78 -8.78 -14.10
N GLU A 85 5.55 -9.78 -14.93
CA GLU A 85 5.88 -11.18 -14.63
C GLU A 85 7.37 -11.40 -14.33
N LYS A 86 8.25 -10.54 -14.88
CA LYS A 86 9.70 -10.57 -14.65
C LYS A 86 10.15 -9.74 -13.45
N ILE A 87 9.30 -8.90 -12.91
CA ILE A 87 9.61 -8.10 -11.72
C ILE A 87 9.55 -9.02 -10.50
N ASP A 88 10.61 -9.02 -9.72
CA ASP A 88 10.62 -9.68 -8.41
C ASP A 88 10.32 -8.67 -7.29
N PRO A 89 9.75 -9.14 -6.17
CA PRO A 89 9.67 -8.34 -4.95
C PRO A 89 11.06 -7.79 -4.56
N LEU A 90 11.06 -6.66 -3.87
CA LEU A 90 12.30 -6.12 -3.32
C LEU A 90 12.95 -7.12 -2.35
N PRO A 91 14.29 -7.20 -2.29
CA PRO A 91 14.97 -8.13 -1.40
C PRO A 91 14.49 -8.02 0.04
N GLY A 92 14.04 -9.15 0.62
CA GLY A 92 13.49 -9.21 1.97
C GLY A 92 12.01 -8.83 2.11
N ALA A 93 11.35 -8.34 1.04
CA ALA A 93 9.95 -7.90 1.10
C ALA A 93 8.98 -9.05 1.39
N LYS A 94 9.21 -10.22 0.81
CA LYS A 94 8.36 -11.40 1.00
C LYS A 94 8.46 -11.91 2.44
N GLU A 95 9.66 -12.04 2.97
CA GLU A 95 9.94 -12.47 4.33
C GLU A 95 9.34 -11.49 5.35
N PHE A 96 9.52 -10.18 5.12
CA PHE A 96 8.90 -9.14 5.94
C PHE A 96 7.38 -9.26 5.95
N LEU A 97 6.76 -9.42 4.78
CA LEU A 97 5.32 -9.50 4.67
C LEU A 97 4.75 -10.76 5.33
N ASP A 98 5.43 -11.90 5.20
CA ASP A 98 5.03 -13.16 5.84
C ASP A 98 5.11 -13.04 7.37
N GLU A 99 6.20 -12.49 7.89
CA GLU A 99 6.38 -12.27 9.32
C GLU A 99 5.36 -11.27 9.87
N LEU A 100 5.06 -10.19 9.14
CA LEU A 100 4.05 -9.22 9.53
C LEU A 100 2.65 -9.86 9.60
N ARG A 101 2.27 -10.64 8.59
CA ARG A 101 0.99 -11.36 8.51
C ARG A 101 0.84 -12.43 9.58
N ALA A 102 1.92 -12.97 10.09
CA ALA A 102 1.90 -13.89 11.22
C ALA A 102 1.60 -13.18 12.55
N ASN A 103 1.78 -11.87 12.63
CA ASN A 103 1.62 -11.08 13.85
C ASN A 103 0.36 -10.20 13.86
N CYS A 104 -0.09 -9.71 12.69
CA CYS A 104 -1.30 -8.88 12.59
C CYS A 104 -1.96 -9.00 11.21
N GLN A 105 -3.21 -8.55 11.13
CA GLN A 105 -3.87 -8.39 9.84
C GLN A 105 -3.11 -7.35 9.02
N THR A 106 -2.95 -7.65 7.73
CA THR A 106 -2.16 -6.80 6.82
C THR A 106 -2.89 -6.64 5.50
N ILE A 107 -2.94 -5.42 5.00
CA ILE A 107 -3.54 -5.06 3.73
C ILE A 107 -2.58 -4.15 2.94
N ILE A 108 -2.51 -4.37 1.64
CA ILE A 108 -1.82 -3.48 0.71
C ILE A 108 -2.84 -2.51 0.14
N ILE A 109 -2.50 -1.22 0.14
CA ILE A 109 -3.34 -0.15 -0.46
C ILE A 109 -2.45 0.59 -1.46
N SER A 110 -2.72 0.38 -2.75
CA SER A 110 -1.87 0.89 -3.83
C SER A 110 -2.68 1.65 -4.88
N ASP A 111 -2.04 2.61 -5.52
CA ASP A 111 -2.59 3.32 -6.68
C ASP A 111 -2.31 2.57 -8.00
N THR A 112 -1.74 1.37 -7.94
CA THR A 112 -1.61 0.43 -9.05
C THR A 112 -2.97 -0.11 -9.54
N PHE A 113 -2.96 -1.04 -10.48
CA PHE A 113 -4.16 -1.61 -11.09
C PHE A 113 -4.24 -3.12 -10.86
N ASP A 114 -5.46 -3.65 -10.74
CA ASP A 114 -5.72 -5.08 -10.53
C ASP A 114 -5.10 -5.94 -11.65
N GLN A 115 -5.12 -5.46 -12.90
CA GLN A 115 -4.50 -6.14 -14.03
C GLN A 115 -2.97 -6.23 -13.94
N PHE A 116 -2.32 -5.35 -13.14
CA PHE A 116 -0.89 -5.36 -12.89
C PHE A 116 -0.54 -6.18 -11.64
N ALA A 117 -1.40 -6.14 -10.63
CA ALA A 117 -1.12 -6.70 -9.32
C ALA A 117 -0.99 -8.24 -9.33
N GLY A 118 -1.75 -8.95 -10.16
CA GLY A 118 -1.87 -10.41 -10.13
C GLY A 118 -0.55 -11.19 -10.05
N PRO A 119 0.41 -10.99 -10.96
CA PRO A 119 1.70 -11.68 -10.92
C PRO A 119 2.52 -11.37 -9.66
N LEU A 120 2.51 -10.12 -9.22
CA LEU A 120 3.24 -9.68 -8.02
C LEU A 120 2.62 -10.25 -6.75
N MET A 121 1.29 -10.29 -6.66
CA MET A 121 0.58 -10.88 -5.52
C MET A 121 0.90 -12.38 -5.38
N LYS A 122 1.04 -13.13 -6.50
CA LYS A 122 1.48 -14.53 -6.44
C LYS A 122 2.87 -14.67 -5.81
N LYS A 123 3.83 -13.81 -6.19
CA LYS A 123 5.18 -13.80 -5.63
C LYS A 123 5.22 -13.39 -4.15
N LEU A 124 4.29 -12.54 -3.73
CA LEU A 124 4.15 -12.08 -2.34
C LEU A 124 3.28 -13.00 -1.45
N GLY A 125 2.81 -14.15 -1.96
CA GLY A 125 1.99 -15.09 -1.19
C GLY A 125 0.54 -14.68 -1.04
N LEU A 126 -0.02 -14.03 -2.08
CA LEU A 126 -1.43 -13.64 -2.20
C LEU A 126 -1.94 -12.78 -1.03
N PRO A 127 -1.27 -11.66 -0.69
CA PRO A 127 -1.80 -10.73 0.29
C PRO A 127 -3.07 -10.06 -0.23
N THR A 128 -3.90 -9.56 0.70
CA THR A 128 -5.03 -8.69 0.33
C THR A 128 -4.51 -7.38 -0.23
N ILE A 129 -5.03 -6.95 -1.37
CA ILE A 129 -4.70 -5.66 -1.99
C ILE A 129 -5.96 -4.90 -2.37
N PHE A 130 -5.97 -3.60 -2.11
CA PHE A 130 -6.92 -2.63 -2.64
C PHE A 130 -6.21 -1.71 -3.63
N CYS A 131 -6.63 -1.77 -4.87
CA CYS A 131 -6.04 -1.02 -5.99
C CYS A 131 -7.13 -0.53 -6.95
N ASN A 132 -6.72 0.05 -8.06
CA ASN A 132 -7.58 0.61 -9.08
C ASN A 132 -7.79 -0.39 -10.24
N THR A 133 -8.52 0.00 -11.27
CA THR A 133 -8.81 -0.85 -12.44
C THR A 133 -8.52 -0.10 -13.74
N LEU A 134 -7.87 -0.74 -14.71
CA LEU A 134 -7.71 -0.21 -16.06
C LEU A 134 -8.97 -0.49 -16.89
N GLU A 135 -9.30 0.44 -17.77
CA GLU A 135 -10.24 0.22 -18.86
C GLU A 135 -9.45 -0.29 -20.07
N VAL A 136 -9.78 -1.50 -20.51
CA VAL A 136 -9.03 -2.22 -21.55
C VAL A 136 -10.01 -2.61 -22.66
N ALA A 137 -9.70 -2.20 -23.90
CA ALA A 137 -10.46 -2.60 -25.08
C ALA A 137 -10.24 -4.10 -25.42
N PRO A 138 -11.14 -4.73 -26.22
CA PRO A 138 -11.01 -6.14 -26.60
C PRO A 138 -9.69 -6.51 -27.30
N ASN A 139 -9.02 -5.55 -27.93
CA ASN A 139 -7.73 -5.73 -28.57
C ASN A 139 -6.54 -5.61 -27.61
N GLY A 140 -6.79 -5.33 -26.30
CA GLY A 140 -5.76 -5.16 -25.28
C GLY A 140 -5.25 -3.72 -25.12
N GLU A 141 -5.75 -2.76 -25.91
CA GLU A 141 -5.43 -1.33 -25.78
C GLU A 141 -5.94 -0.80 -24.43
N ILE A 142 -5.11 -0.08 -23.69
CA ILE A 142 -5.52 0.63 -22.49
C ILE A 142 -6.16 1.93 -22.91
N THR A 143 -7.45 2.08 -22.63
CA THR A 143 -8.28 3.23 -23.06
C THR A 143 -8.56 4.20 -21.93
N GLY A 144 -8.36 3.78 -20.69
CA GLY A 144 -8.63 4.59 -19.52
C GLY A 144 -8.32 3.85 -18.22
N TYR A 145 -8.76 4.43 -17.14
CA TYR A 145 -8.67 3.81 -15.82
C TYR A 145 -9.80 4.29 -14.92
N LYS A 146 -10.05 3.53 -13.87
CA LYS A 146 -11.07 3.82 -12.88
C LYS A 146 -10.47 3.78 -11.49
N MET A 147 -10.48 4.92 -10.82
CA MET A 147 -10.10 4.97 -9.40
C MET A 147 -11.16 4.28 -8.57
N ARG A 148 -10.74 3.43 -7.64
CA ARG A 148 -11.63 2.73 -6.70
C ARG A 148 -12.43 3.71 -5.85
N CYS A 149 -11.78 4.75 -5.36
CA CYS A 149 -12.39 5.87 -4.64
C CYS A 149 -11.44 7.07 -4.62
N GLU A 150 -11.97 8.22 -4.29
CA GLU A 150 -11.17 9.44 -4.10
C GLU A 150 -10.22 9.27 -2.90
N LYS A 151 -8.96 9.71 -3.03
CA LYS A 151 -7.92 9.60 -2.00
C LYS A 151 -7.85 8.20 -1.41
N SER A 152 -7.72 7.20 -2.29
CA SER A 152 -7.94 5.77 -2.00
C SER A 152 -7.26 5.28 -0.72
N LYS A 153 -6.00 5.69 -0.46
CA LYS A 153 -5.22 5.30 0.71
C LYS A 153 -5.84 5.84 2.01
N LEU A 154 -6.09 7.15 2.09
CA LEU A 154 -6.72 7.79 3.25
C LEU A 154 -8.14 7.26 3.50
N THR A 155 -8.96 7.17 2.44
CA THR A 155 -10.35 6.71 2.53
C THR A 155 -10.44 5.28 3.04
N THR A 156 -9.53 4.42 2.61
CA THR A 156 -9.46 3.02 3.09
C THR A 156 -9.11 2.95 4.57
N VAL A 157 -8.09 3.67 5.03
CA VAL A 157 -7.71 3.71 6.44
C VAL A 157 -8.89 4.18 7.30
N LYS A 158 -9.55 5.27 6.92
CA LYS A 158 -10.73 5.77 7.64
C LYS A 158 -11.88 4.77 7.67
N ALA A 159 -12.11 4.04 6.59
CA ALA A 159 -13.14 3.00 6.54
C ALA A 159 -12.82 1.84 7.49
N LEU A 160 -11.57 1.39 7.54
CA LEU A 160 -11.13 0.36 8.49
C LEU A 160 -11.31 0.81 9.94
N GLN A 161 -10.93 2.06 10.25
CA GLN A 161 -11.15 2.66 11.58
C GLN A 161 -12.64 2.74 11.95
N SER A 162 -13.50 3.07 10.99
CA SER A 162 -14.95 3.17 11.22
C SER A 162 -15.63 1.85 11.58
N ILE A 163 -14.98 0.73 11.28
CA ILE A 163 -15.44 -0.63 11.64
C ILE A 163 -14.66 -1.24 12.80
N GLY A 164 -13.92 -0.42 13.56
CA GLY A 164 -13.30 -0.81 14.83
C GLY A 164 -11.85 -1.25 14.77
N TYR A 165 -11.14 -1.08 13.64
CA TYR A 165 -9.70 -1.35 13.59
C TYR A 165 -8.87 -0.15 14.05
N GLU A 166 -7.86 -0.43 14.87
CA GLU A 166 -6.71 0.46 14.98
C GLU A 166 -5.78 0.21 13.78
N THR A 167 -5.28 1.28 13.16
CA THR A 167 -4.45 1.16 11.96
C THR A 167 -3.02 1.57 12.21
N SER A 168 -2.07 0.84 11.64
CA SER A 168 -0.73 1.32 11.35
C SER A 168 -0.55 1.44 9.85
N ALA A 169 0.28 2.37 9.39
CA ALA A 169 0.48 2.57 7.95
C ALA A 169 1.94 2.86 7.62
N SER A 170 2.40 2.36 6.47
CA SER A 170 3.75 2.63 5.96
C SER A 170 3.74 2.82 4.44
N GLY A 171 4.53 3.80 3.97
CA GLY A 171 4.72 4.13 2.57
C GLY A 171 6.00 4.93 2.35
N ASP A 172 6.36 5.18 1.08
CA ASP A 172 7.61 5.83 0.69
C ASP A 172 7.45 7.26 0.16
N SER A 173 6.23 7.65 -0.23
CA SER A 173 5.99 8.81 -1.04
C SER A 173 4.85 9.72 -0.53
N PHE A 174 4.68 10.89 -1.16
CA PHE A 174 3.71 11.91 -0.73
C PHE A 174 2.26 11.43 -0.75
N ASN A 175 1.88 10.53 -1.68
CA ASN A 175 0.52 9.98 -1.74
C ASN A 175 0.18 9.05 -0.56
N ASP A 176 1.19 8.59 0.19
CA ASP A 176 1.03 7.75 1.38
C ASP A 176 0.74 8.56 2.65
N LEU A 177 1.12 9.83 2.65
CA LEU A 177 1.02 10.68 3.85
C LEU A 177 -0.39 10.73 4.42
N GLY A 178 -1.41 10.71 3.54
CA GLY A 178 -2.79 10.70 4.00
C GLY A 178 -3.13 9.50 4.87
N MET A 179 -2.70 8.28 4.51
CA MET A 179 -2.92 7.09 5.31
C MET A 179 -1.99 7.04 6.53
N ILE A 180 -0.74 7.48 6.38
CA ILE A 180 0.26 7.54 7.47
C ILE A 180 -0.21 8.47 8.58
N GLN A 181 -0.66 9.68 8.24
CA GLN A 181 -1.16 10.68 9.20
C GLN A 181 -2.47 10.27 9.88
N ALA A 182 -3.34 9.57 9.18
CA ALA A 182 -4.63 9.13 9.71
C ALA A 182 -4.52 7.90 10.62
N SER A 183 -3.43 7.14 10.54
CA SER A 183 -3.22 5.94 11.33
C SER A 183 -2.72 6.25 12.73
N LYS A 184 -3.00 5.35 13.68
CA LYS A 184 -2.51 5.43 15.06
C LYS A 184 -0.98 5.41 15.11
N ALA A 185 -0.35 4.61 14.23
CA ALA A 185 1.09 4.59 14.03
C ALA A 185 1.41 4.72 12.53
N GLY A 186 2.17 5.76 12.20
CA GLY A 186 2.62 6.04 10.83
C GLY A 186 4.13 5.92 10.70
N TYR A 187 4.59 5.33 9.59
CA TYR A 187 6.00 5.10 9.32
C TYR A 187 6.37 5.49 7.90
N LEU A 188 7.50 6.17 7.73
CA LEU A 188 8.12 6.41 6.45
C LEU A 188 9.09 5.26 6.16
N PHE A 189 8.96 4.63 4.99
CA PHE A 189 9.82 3.52 4.61
C PHE A 189 10.50 3.79 3.28
N ARG A 190 11.85 3.88 3.28
CA ARG A 190 12.66 4.23 2.10
C ARG A 190 12.25 5.54 1.43
N SER A 191 11.65 6.43 2.20
CA SER A 191 11.22 7.76 1.73
C SER A 191 12.42 8.66 1.42
N THR A 192 12.18 9.66 0.57
CA THR A 192 13.21 10.65 0.24
C THR A 192 13.55 11.54 1.44
N GLU A 193 14.76 12.10 1.45
CA GLU A 193 15.18 13.04 2.50
C GLU A 193 14.26 14.27 2.61
N SER A 194 13.65 14.71 1.52
CA SER A 194 12.69 15.82 1.53
C SER A 194 11.46 15.50 2.35
N ILE A 195 10.88 14.30 2.15
CA ILE A 195 9.71 13.83 2.91
C ILE A 195 10.07 13.68 4.40
N ILE A 196 11.20 13.05 4.70
CA ILE A 196 11.65 12.85 6.09
C ILE A 196 11.86 14.20 6.81
N LYS A 197 12.43 15.19 6.14
CA LYS A 197 12.62 16.53 6.70
C LYS A 197 11.31 17.29 6.88
N GLU A 198 10.35 17.13 5.98
CA GLU A 198 9.06 17.79 6.03
C GLU A 198 8.12 17.17 7.10
N TYR A 199 8.27 15.87 7.35
CA TYR A 199 7.43 15.10 8.27
C TYR A 199 8.23 14.39 9.38
N PRO A 200 9.02 15.14 10.19
CA PRO A 200 9.93 14.59 11.19
C PRO A 200 9.24 13.88 12.36
N GLN A 201 7.93 14.01 12.48
CA GLN A 201 7.11 13.34 13.49
C GLN A 201 6.94 11.85 13.21
N PHE A 202 7.18 11.37 11.97
CA PHE A 202 7.07 9.96 11.61
C PHE A 202 8.44 9.30 11.62
N PRO A 203 8.61 8.18 12.34
CA PRO A 203 9.82 7.39 12.26
C PRO A 203 10.07 6.94 10.82
N ALA A 204 11.32 7.08 10.36
CA ALA A 204 11.75 6.70 9.03
C ALA A 204 12.69 5.50 9.11
N PHE A 205 12.45 4.49 8.28
CA PHE A 205 13.22 3.25 8.20
C PHE A 205 13.63 2.94 6.76
N THR A 206 14.75 2.25 6.61
CA THR A 206 15.22 1.71 5.32
C THR A 206 15.25 0.19 5.32
N GLU A 207 15.33 -0.43 6.53
CA GLU A 207 15.42 -1.86 6.69
C GLU A 207 14.08 -2.43 7.17
N TYR A 208 13.66 -3.55 6.56
CA TYR A 208 12.41 -4.24 6.93
C TYR A 208 12.39 -4.69 8.39
N SER A 209 13.51 -5.11 8.93
CA SER A 209 13.60 -5.54 10.33
C SER A 209 13.28 -4.41 11.31
N GLU A 210 13.70 -3.18 11.01
CA GLU A 210 13.41 -2.02 11.85
C GLU A 210 11.93 -1.64 11.78
N LEU A 211 11.37 -1.57 10.57
CA LEU A 211 9.94 -1.32 10.36
C LEU A 211 9.07 -2.37 11.05
N LEU A 212 9.40 -3.66 10.87
CA LEU A 212 8.70 -4.77 11.50
C LEU A 212 8.70 -4.67 13.03
N ASN A 213 9.86 -4.38 13.63
CA ASN A 213 9.99 -4.21 15.07
C ASN A 213 9.18 -3.03 15.59
N ALA A 214 9.14 -1.91 14.85
CA ALA A 214 8.33 -0.76 15.21
C ALA A 214 6.83 -1.08 15.18
N ILE A 215 6.36 -1.79 14.15
CA ILE A 215 4.96 -2.22 14.02
C ILE A 215 4.63 -3.20 15.16
N LYS A 216 5.45 -4.24 15.39
CA LYS A 216 5.22 -5.22 16.47
C LYS A 216 5.13 -4.56 17.85
N LYS A 217 5.99 -3.57 18.11
CA LYS A 217 5.95 -2.82 19.37
C LYS A 217 4.65 -2.03 19.54
N GLU A 218 4.07 -1.53 18.45
CA GLU A 218 2.80 -0.80 18.51
C GLU A 218 1.62 -1.73 18.78
N ILE A 219 1.52 -2.85 18.09
CA ILE A 219 0.41 -3.80 18.22
C ILE A 219 0.44 -4.60 19.55
N SER A 220 1.55 -4.54 20.28
CA SER A 220 1.71 -5.21 21.60
C SER A 220 1.37 -4.30 22.77
N LYS A 221 0.90 -3.06 22.54
CA LYS A 221 0.46 -2.12 23.57
C LYS A 221 -0.99 -2.34 23.95
#